data_01516463725dc278249b4cc56ce91ede
#
_entry.id   01516463725dc278249b4cc56ce91ede
#
_cell.length_a   1.000
_cell.length_b   1.000
_cell.length_c   1.000
_cell.angle_alpha   90.00
_cell.angle_beta   90.00
_cell.angle_gamma   90.00
#
_symmetry.space_group_name_H-M   'P 1'
#
loop_
_entity.id
_entity.type
_entity.pdbx_description
1 polymer ?
#
loop_
_entity_poly.entity_id
_entity_poly.type
_entity_poly.pdbx_seq_one_letter_code
_entity_poly.pdbx_strand_id
1 'polypeptide(L)'
;RERGGFTGDAQIFCSTAIWQQEVQGFFRRWLKQCRLEQLKRGQIPIVVPYTDAYRRSEPNPGWTSAGWGDAIIFVARDLYEGYGNINILEENYEAMEKWMAYVTACAEDSMPEQYYMDYKKRPFMKYLWNTGYHWGDWLMPGFSDEDGVAASKEITAALFYFREAKCMYQI
;
A
#
# COMPACT_ATOMS: atom_id res chain seq x y z
N ARG A 1 13.88 18.50 5.56
CA ARG A 1 12.96 17.57 6.24
C ARG A 1 11.59 17.67 5.58
N GLU A 2 11.09 16.57 5.04
CA GLU A 2 9.96 16.56 4.10
C GLU A 2 8.63 16.95 4.75
N ARG A 3 8.33 16.54 5.96
CA ARG A 3 7.07 16.82 6.68
C ARG A 3 5.80 16.36 5.94
N GLY A 4 5.90 15.35 5.10
CA GLY A 4 4.78 14.70 4.43
C GLY A 4 4.20 13.57 5.26
N GLY A 5 2.91 13.32 5.13
CA GLY A 5 2.24 12.16 5.72
C GLY A 5 2.40 10.92 4.85
N PHE A 6 3.63 10.46 4.63
CA PHE A 6 3.89 9.28 3.82
C PHE A 6 3.23 8.04 4.41
N THR A 7 2.44 7.38 3.60
CA THR A 7 1.65 6.22 4.04
C THR A 7 2.53 5.01 4.31
N GLY A 8 3.64 4.86 3.58
CA GLY A 8 4.64 3.82 3.84
C GLY A 8 5.30 3.95 5.21
N ASP A 9 5.73 5.18 5.56
CA ASP A 9 6.32 5.48 6.88
C ASP A 9 5.32 5.23 8.00
N ALA A 10 4.08 5.67 7.81
CA ALA A 10 3.02 5.49 8.80
C ALA A 10 2.75 4.00 9.07
N GLN A 11 2.71 3.16 8.04
CA GLN A 11 2.44 1.73 8.19
C GLN A 11 3.59 0.99 8.88
N ILE A 12 4.84 1.30 8.55
CA ILE A 12 6.00 0.65 9.17
C ILE A 12 6.14 1.06 10.63
N PHE A 13 5.86 2.32 10.96
CA PHE A 13 6.02 2.84 12.31
C PHE A 13 4.84 2.53 13.23
N CYS A 14 3.64 2.25 12.71
CA CYS A 14 2.42 2.07 13.49
C CYS A 14 2.58 1.03 14.62
N SER A 15 3.05 -0.16 14.29
CA SER A 15 3.26 -1.23 15.28
C SER A 15 4.25 -0.82 16.39
N THR A 16 5.30 -0.10 16.05
CA THR A 16 6.26 0.45 17.03
C THR A 16 5.62 1.56 17.89
N ALA A 17 4.86 2.45 17.25
CA ALA A 17 4.20 3.57 17.94
C ALA A 17 3.22 3.08 19.01
N ILE A 18 2.48 2.00 18.77
CA ILE A 18 1.55 1.37 19.73
C ILE A 18 2.24 1.01 21.05
N TRP A 19 3.48 0.55 20.99
CA TRP A 19 4.26 0.22 22.19
C TRP A 19 4.84 1.43 22.91
N GLN A 20 5.02 2.54 22.21
CA GLN A 20 5.66 3.73 22.77
C GLN A 20 4.66 4.73 23.34
N GLN A 21 3.47 4.83 22.75
CA GLN A 21 2.50 5.85 23.07
C GLN A 21 1.07 5.37 22.81
N GLU A 22 0.08 6.04 23.44
CA GLU A 22 -1.32 5.88 23.08
C GLU A 22 -1.59 6.56 21.72
N VAL A 23 -1.68 5.77 20.65
CA VAL A 23 -1.80 6.29 19.28
C VAL A 23 -3.07 5.86 18.57
N GLN A 24 -3.97 5.11 19.23
CA GLN A 24 -5.21 4.61 18.61
C GLN A 24 -6.03 5.74 18.01
N GLY A 25 -6.28 6.79 18.78
CA GLY A 25 -7.07 7.94 18.32
C GLY A 25 -6.43 8.67 17.13
N PHE A 26 -5.09 8.80 17.15
CA PHE A 26 -4.35 9.42 16.06
C PHE A 26 -4.47 8.62 14.76
N PHE A 27 -4.11 7.35 14.78
CA PHE A 27 -4.15 6.52 13.56
C PHE A 27 -5.56 6.24 13.08
N ARG A 28 -6.56 6.09 13.97
CA ARG A 28 -7.97 5.95 13.58
C ARG A 28 -8.46 7.18 12.81
N ARG A 29 -8.08 8.38 13.25
CA ARG A 29 -8.37 9.63 12.53
C ARG A 29 -7.63 9.69 11.20
N TRP A 30 -6.38 9.27 11.16
CA TRP A 30 -5.58 9.23 9.94
C TRP A 30 -6.14 8.21 8.92
N LEU A 31 -6.54 7.01 9.36
CA LEU A 31 -7.24 6.04 8.52
C LEU A 31 -8.54 6.61 7.93
N LYS A 32 -9.29 7.38 8.73
CA LYS A 32 -10.46 8.11 8.20
C LYS A 32 -10.05 9.06 7.07
N GLN A 33 -8.93 9.75 7.19
CA GLN A 33 -8.42 10.61 6.11
C GLN A 33 -8.04 9.78 4.87
N CYS A 34 -7.39 8.62 5.05
CA CYS A 34 -7.10 7.70 3.94
C CYS A 34 -8.38 7.30 3.17
N ARG A 35 -9.46 6.96 3.90
CA ARG A 35 -10.77 6.64 3.28
C ARG A 35 -11.36 7.81 2.50
N LEU A 36 -11.25 9.03 3.02
CA LEU A 36 -11.77 10.24 2.36
C LEU A 36 -10.99 10.61 1.09
N GLU A 37 -9.71 10.27 1.05
CA GLU A 37 -8.82 10.54 -0.08
C GLU A 37 -8.65 9.35 -1.03
N GLN A 38 -9.24 8.20 -0.70
CA GLN A 38 -9.23 7.03 -1.56
C GLN A 38 -9.89 7.33 -2.91
N LEU A 39 -9.19 7.06 -3.99
CA LEU A 39 -9.68 7.33 -5.33
C LEU A 39 -10.76 6.34 -5.77
N LYS A 40 -11.52 6.70 -6.79
CA LYS A 40 -12.64 5.88 -7.31
C LYS A 40 -12.22 4.45 -7.72
N ARG A 41 -10.99 4.27 -8.19
CA ARG A 41 -10.44 2.96 -8.56
C ARG A 41 -9.92 2.16 -7.36
N GLY A 42 -9.90 2.74 -6.17
CA GLY A 42 -9.45 2.10 -4.94
C GLY A 42 -8.05 2.49 -4.46
N GLN A 43 -7.30 3.28 -5.23
CA GLN A 43 -5.94 3.68 -4.85
C GLN A 43 -5.96 4.53 -3.57
N ILE A 44 -5.01 4.26 -2.69
CA ILE A 44 -4.64 5.13 -1.58
C ILE A 44 -3.39 5.92 -2.01
N PRO A 45 -3.39 7.26 -1.90
CA PRO A 45 -2.21 8.07 -2.23
C PRO A 45 -1.00 7.70 -1.36
N ILE A 46 0.21 7.93 -1.89
CA ILE A 46 1.46 7.73 -1.12
C ILE A 46 1.61 8.72 0.04
N VAL A 47 0.90 9.84 0.00
CA VAL A 47 0.88 10.89 1.04
C VAL A 47 -0.55 11.18 1.44
N VAL A 48 -0.86 11.09 2.73
CA VAL A 48 -2.17 11.42 3.30
C VAL A 48 -1.96 12.23 4.59
N PRO A 49 -2.55 13.42 4.72
CA PRO A 49 -3.38 14.12 3.74
C PRO A 49 -2.59 14.60 2.51
N TYR A 50 -3.24 14.55 1.34
CA TYR A 50 -2.67 15.03 0.09
C TYR A 50 -2.82 16.55 -0.02
N THR A 51 -1.87 17.27 0.57
CA THR A 51 -1.90 18.73 0.74
C THR A 51 -1.67 19.47 -0.58
N ASP A 52 -2.01 20.77 -0.60
CA ASP A 52 -1.76 21.63 -1.77
C ASP A 52 -0.28 21.79 -2.13
N ALA A 53 0.62 21.58 -1.14
CA ALA A 53 2.06 21.55 -1.41
C ALA A 53 2.42 20.35 -2.28
N TYR A 54 1.90 19.16 -1.95
CA TYR A 54 2.10 17.96 -2.77
C TYR A 54 1.37 18.02 -4.10
N ARG A 55 0.17 18.60 -4.17
CA ARG A 55 -0.56 18.79 -5.44
C ARG A 55 0.20 19.64 -6.46
N ARG A 56 1.07 20.53 -6.02
CA ARG A 56 1.91 21.35 -6.89
C ARG A 56 3.15 20.64 -7.39
N SER A 57 3.77 19.82 -6.55
CA SER A 57 4.96 19.06 -6.91
C SER A 57 4.63 17.73 -7.60
N GLU A 58 3.54 17.12 -7.19
CA GLU A 58 3.06 15.81 -7.68
C GLU A 58 1.59 15.94 -8.08
N PRO A 59 1.28 16.36 -9.30
CA PRO A 59 -0.09 16.65 -9.71
C PRO A 59 -0.97 15.41 -9.89
N ASN A 60 -0.42 14.21 -9.77
CA ASN A 60 -1.17 12.97 -9.89
C ASN A 60 -1.58 12.40 -8.53
N PRO A 61 -2.81 12.68 -8.03
CA PRO A 61 -3.29 12.13 -6.77
C PRO A 61 -3.48 10.61 -6.79
N GLY A 62 -3.49 10.02 -7.99
CA GLY A 62 -3.58 8.57 -8.18
C GLY A 62 -2.26 7.85 -8.02
N TRP A 63 -1.18 8.57 -7.73
CA TRP A 63 0.11 7.94 -7.51
C TRP A 63 0.08 7.13 -6.22
N THR A 64 0.29 5.84 -6.38
CA THR A 64 0.36 4.88 -5.30
C THR A 64 1.46 3.87 -5.59
N SER A 65 1.89 3.15 -4.58
CA SER A 65 2.95 2.14 -4.67
C SER A 65 2.68 1.04 -3.66
N ALA A 66 3.10 -0.19 -3.98
CA ALA A 66 3.24 -1.23 -2.98
C ALA A 66 4.18 -0.75 -1.85
N GLY A 67 3.84 -1.08 -0.62
CA GLY A 67 4.52 -0.58 0.56
C GLY A 67 4.01 0.77 1.08
N TRP A 68 3.12 1.45 0.34
CA TRP A 68 2.50 2.72 0.71
C TRP A 68 0.99 2.63 0.80
N GLY A 69 0.30 2.34 -0.29
CA GLY A 69 -1.16 2.27 -0.32
C GLY A 69 -1.74 1.16 0.55
N ASP A 70 -0.98 0.13 0.78
CA ASP A 70 -1.25 -1.00 1.70
C ASP A 70 -1.51 -0.56 3.15
N ALA A 71 -1.11 0.66 3.50
CA ALA A 71 -1.29 1.21 4.84
C ALA A 71 -2.74 1.13 5.33
N ILE A 72 -3.73 1.20 4.43
CA ILE A 72 -5.15 1.06 4.80
C ILE A 72 -5.45 -0.30 5.44
N ILE A 73 -4.74 -1.35 5.05
CA ILE A 73 -4.88 -2.70 5.62
C ILE A 73 -3.99 -2.87 6.85
N PHE A 74 -2.70 -2.60 6.70
CA PHE A 74 -1.72 -2.95 7.74
C PHE A 74 -1.87 -2.08 8.99
N VAL A 75 -2.11 -0.78 8.85
CA VAL A 75 -2.32 0.10 10.01
C VAL A 75 -3.60 -0.27 10.76
N ALA A 76 -4.68 -0.57 10.04
CA ALA A 76 -5.93 -0.98 10.69
C ALA A 76 -5.77 -2.32 11.43
N ARG A 77 -5.07 -3.29 10.83
CA ARG A 77 -4.76 -4.56 11.48
C ARG A 77 -3.87 -4.39 12.70
N ASP A 78 -2.77 -3.63 12.59
CA ASP A 78 -1.85 -3.40 13.69
C ASP A 78 -2.54 -2.73 14.88
N LEU A 79 -3.44 -1.76 14.63
CA LEU A 79 -4.26 -1.16 15.67
C LEU A 79 -5.22 -2.17 16.31
N TYR A 80 -5.85 -3.03 15.51
CA TYR A 80 -6.72 -4.07 16.03
C TYR A 80 -5.93 -5.06 16.91
N GLU A 81 -4.78 -5.52 16.44
CA GLU A 81 -3.90 -6.42 17.19
C GLU A 81 -3.39 -5.78 18.49
N GLY A 82 -3.10 -4.48 18.47
CA GLY A 82 -2.56 -3.76 19.64
C GLY A 82 -3.61 -3.38 20.67
N TYR A 83 -4.83 -3.02 20.24
CA TYR A 83 -5.87 -2.48 21.14
C TYR A 83 -7.12 -3.36 21.26
N GLY A 84 -7.26 -4.42 20.47
CA GLY A 84 -8.41 -5.32 20.50
C GLY A 84 -9.73 -4.69 20.03
N ASN A 85 -9.69 -3.52 19.40
CA ASN A 85 -10.90 -2.78 19.01
C ASN A 85 -11.35 -3.15 17.59
N ILE A 86 -12.33 -4.04 17.49
CA ILE A 86 -12.87 -4.55 16.22
C ILE A 86 -13.48 -3.43 15.35
N ASN A 87 -14.01 -2.37 15.93
CA ASN A 87 -14.58 -1.26 15.15
C ASN A 87 -13.56 -0.63 14.20
N ILE A 88 -12.27 -0.74 14.49
CA ILE A 88 -11.20 -0.23 13.62
C ILE A 88 -11.20 -1.00 12.29
N LEU A 89 -11.37 -2.32 12.34
CA LEU A 89 -11.48 -3.14 11.13
C LEU A 89 -12.79 -2.85 10.38
N GLU A 90 -13.92 -2.85 11.08
CA GLU A 90 -15.23 -2.58 10.49
C GLU A 90 -15.29 -1.23 9.76
N GLU A 91 -14.76 -0.17 10.40
CA GLU A 91 -14.73 1.17 9.79
C GLU A 91 -13.89 1.25 8.50
N ASN A 92 -12.89 0.39 8.35
CA ASN A 92 -11.95 0.44 7.24
C ASN A 92 -12.17 -0.66 6.20
N TYR A 93 -13.00 -1.66 6.48
CA TYR A 93 -13.14 -2.87 5.68
C TYR A 93 -13.50 -2.57 4.21
N GLU A 94 -14.48 -1.72 3.96
CA GLU A 94 -14.86 -1.32 2.59
C GLU A 94 -13.69 -0.68 1.82
N ALA A 95 -12.89 0.13 2.49
CA ALA A 95 -11.73 0.75 1.86
C ALA A 95 -10.61 -0.25 1.59
N MET A 96 -10.43 -1.23 2.47
CA MET A 96 -9.49 -2.34 2.27
C MET A 96 -9.91 -3.19 1.07
N GLU A 97 -11.20 -3.54 0.94
CA GLU A 97 -11.72 -4.28 -0.21
C GLU A 97 -11.51 -3.53 -1.52
N LYS A 98 -11.76 -2.21 -1.54
CA LYS A 98 -11.49 -1.36 -2.72
C LYS A 98 -10.01 -1.33 -3.09
N TRP A 99 -9.14 -1.26 -2.09
CA TRP A 99 -7.70 -1.34 -2.32
C TRP A 99 -7.31 -2.69 -2.92
N MET A 100 -7.77 -3.80 -2.33
CA MET A 100 -7.51 -5.15 -2.84
C MET A 100 -8.04 -5.35 -4.27
N ALA A 101 -9.23 -4.84 -4.57
CA ALA A 101 -9.80 -4.89 -5.91
C ALA A 101 -8.92 -4.13 -6.92
N TYR A 102 -8.40 -2.95 -6.53
CA TYR A 102 -7.46 -2.19 -7.34
C TYR A 102 -6.17 -2.96 -7.61
N VAL A 103 -5.53 -3.51 -6.58
CA VAL A 103 -4.29 -4.28 -6.72
C VAL A 103 -4.50 -5.53 -7.58
N THR A 104 -5.60 -6.24 -7.36
CA THR A 104 -5.97 -7.41 -8.16
C THR A 104 -6.14 -7.05 -9.64
N ALA A 105 -6.88 -5.99 -9.93
CA ALA A 105 -7.04 -5.52 -11.31
C ALA A 105 -5.69 -5.14 -11.93
N CYS A 106 -4.81 -4.47 -11.20
CA CYS A 106 -3.46 -4.13 -11.67
C CYS A 106 -2.63 -5.40 -11.98
N ALA A 107 -2.73 -6.42 -11.15
CA ALA A 107 -1.99 -7.67 -11.36
C ALA A 107 -2.52 -8.47 -12.55
N GLU A 108 -3.83 -8.40 -12.83
CA GLU A 108 -4.48 -9.11 -13.94
C GLU A 108 -4.34 -8.35 -15.27
N ASP A 109 -4.57 -7.03 -15.29
CA ASP A 109 -4.67 -6.23 -16.52
C ASP A 109 -3.34 -5.98 -17.22
N SER A 110 -2.25 -6.09 -16.50
CA SER A 110 -0.97 -5.57 -16.98
C SER A 110 0.10 -6.64 -17.11
N MET A 111 -0.31 -7.87 -17.34
CA MET A 111 0.63 -8.90 -17.72
C MET A 111 1.29 -8.51 -19.05
N PRO A 112 2.61 -8.32 -19.11
CA PRO A 112 3.29 -8.04 -20.37
C PRO A 112 2.93 -9.10 -21.39
N GLU A 113 2.70 -8.70 -22.64
CA GLU A 113 2.23 -9.56 -23.72
C GLU A 113 3.13 -10.80 -23.90
N GLN A 114 4.42 -10.66 -23.66
CA GLN A 114 5.40 -11.76 -23.65
C GLN A 114 5.10 -12.85 -22.63
N TYR A 115 4.44 -12.52 -21.50
CA TYR A 115 4.05 -13.48 -20.46
C TYR A 115 2.64 -14.04 -20.66
N TYR A 116 1.86 -13.47 -21.58
CA TYR A 116 0.47 -13.88 -21.81
C TYR A 116 0.36 -15.33 -22.30
N MET A 117 1.30 -15.77 -23.09
CA MET A 117 1.37 -17.18 -23.52
C MET A 117 1.80 -18.11 -22.40
N ASP A 118 2.65 -17.64 -21.49
CA ASP A 118 3.05 -18.38 -20.29
C ASP A 118 1.97 -18.38 -19.19
N TYR A 119 1.07 -17.40 -19.18
CA TYR A 119 -0.06 -17.34 -18.25
C TYR A 119 -0.95 -18.58 -18.30
N LYS A 120 -1.26 -19.08 -19.51
CA LYS A 120 -2.01 -20.32 -19.67
C LYS A 120 -1.28 -21.54 -19.07
N LYS A 121 0.05 -21.48 -19.01
CA LYS A 121 0.90 -22.52 -18.43
C LYS A 121 1.18 -22.29 -16.94
N ARG A 122 1.10 -21.05 -16.47
CA ARG A 122 1.43 -20.63 -15.12
C ARG A 122 0.33 -19.74 -14.52
N PRO A 123 -0.80 -20.31 -14.09
CA PRO A 123 -1.98 -19.57 -13.68
C PRO A 123 -1.76 -18.68 -12.45
N PHE A 124 -0.66 -18.86 -11.70
CA PHE A 124 -0.29 -18.00 -10.59
C PHE A 124 0.23 -16.62 -11.00
N MET A 125 0.61 -16.41 -12.27
CA MET A 125 1.16 -15.13 -12.74
C MET A 125 0.18 -13.97 -12.57
N LYS A 126 -1.13 -14.23 -12.60
CA LYS A 126 -2.17 -13.22 -12.32
C LYS A 126 -2.13 -12.66 -10.89
N TYR A 127 -1.38 -13.28 -9.99
CA TYR A 127 -1.20 -12.83 -8.62
C TYR A 127 0.12 -12.09 -8.41
N LEU A 128 0.85 -11.80 -9.47
CA LEU A 128 2.09 -11.04 -9.41
C LEU A 128 1.80 -9.59 -9.81
N TRP A 129 1.78 -8.71 -8.82
CA TRP A 129 1.64 -7.28 -9.07
C TRP A 129 2.98 -6.70 -9.51
N ASN A 130 3.25 -6.73 -10.80
CA ASN A 130 4.51 -6.28 -11.40
C ASN A 130 4.35 -5.07 -12.34
N THR A 131 3.29 -4.29 -12.16
CA THR A 131 2.92 -3.19 -13.05
C THR A 131 2.73 -1.89 -12.32
N GLY A 132 2.88 -0.79 -13.04
CA GLY A 132 2.88 0.54 -12.46
C GLY A 132 4.25 0.92 -11.90
N TYR A 133 4.25 2.00 -11.14
CA TYR A 133 5.44 2.46 -10.45
C TYR A 133 5.47 1.92 -9.02
N HIS A 134 6.57 1.31 -8.65
CA HIS A 134 6.85 0.90 -7.28
C HIS A 134 8.25 1.37 -6.89
N TRP A 135 8.38 1.85 -5.68
CA TRP A 135 9.66 2.28 -5.12
C TRP A 135 10.64 1.11 -4.93
N GLY A 136 10.11 -0.09 -4.67
CA GLY A 136 10.97 -1.22 -4.32
C GLY A 136 11.87 -0.89 -3.12
N ASP A 137 13.11 -1.33 -3.18
CA ASP A 137 14.16 -0.93 -2.24
C ASP A 137 15.11 0.05 -2.94
N TRP A 138 14.70 1.32 -3.02
CA TRP A 138 15.51 2.37 -3.66
C TRP A 138 16.77 2.75 -2.88
N LEU A 139 16.85 2.35 -1.62
CA LEU A 139 18.04 2.56 -0.77
C LEU A 139 18.88 1.29 -0.62
N MET A 140 18.81 0.38 -1.56
CA MET A 140 19.53 -0.88 -1.56
C MET A 140 21.05 -0.64 -1.48
N PRO A 141 21.73 -1.17 -0.44
CA PRO A 141 23.17 -0.96 -0.29
C PRO A 141 23.98 -1.43 -1.51
N GLY A 142 24.85 -0.57 -2.01
CA GLY A 142 25.72 -0.87 -3.17
C GLY A 142 25.10 -0.61 -4.53
N PHE A 143 23.87 -0.09 -4.59
CA PHE A 143 23.18 0.30 -5.81
C PHE A 143 22.95 1.82 -5.84
N SER A 144 22.79 2.39 -7.03
CA SER A 144 22.14 3.70 -7.16
C SER A 144 20.65 3.57 -6.85
N ASP A 145 19.97 4.68 -6.54
CA ASP A 145 18.53 4.66 -6.27
C ASP A 145 17.73 4.04 -7.43
N GLU A 146 18.09 4.39 -8.67
CA GLU A 146 17.45 3.86 -9.88
C GLU A 146 17.67 2.36 -10.06
N ASP A 147 18.90 1.88 -9.86
CA ASP A 147 19.24 0.46 -9.97
C ASP A 147 18.59 -0.36 -8.85
N GLY A 148 18.53 0.18 -7.63
CA GLY A 148 17.83 -0.45 -6.50
C GLY A 148 16.35 -0.62 -6.78
N VAL A 149 15.68 0.41 -7.29
CA VAL A 149 14.29 0.33 -7.76
C VAL A 149 14.14 -0.73 -8.84
N ALA A 150 14.95 -0.68 -9.89
CA ALA A 150 14.85 -1.60 -11.02
C ALA A 150 15.03 -3.06 -10.60
N ALA A 151 15.94 -3.33 -9.68
CA ALA A 151 16.25 -4.68 -9.20
C ALA A 151 15.16 -5.27 -8.29
N SER A 152 14.41 -4.43 -7.54
CA SER A 152 13.58 -4.90 -6.43
C SER A 152 12.08 -4.64 -6.57
N LYS A 153 11.64 -3.69 -7.40
CA LYS A 153 10.26 -3.22 -7.46
C LYS A 153 9.22 -4.32 -7.68
N GLU A 154 9.49 -5.25 -8.59
CA GLU A 154 8.53 -6.30 -8.96
C GLU A 154 8.36 -7.33 -7.83
N ILE A 155 9.47 -7.78 -7.26
CA ILE A 155 9.43 -8.75 -6.15
C ILE A 155 8.81 -8.12 -4.90
N THR A 156 9.15 -6.86 -4.62
CA THR A 156 8.58 -6.12 -3.50
C THR A 156 7.06 -6.00 -3.64
N ALA A 157 6.57 -5.57 -4.80
CA ALA A 157 5.14 -5.43 -5.03
C ALA A 157 4.39 -6.76 -4.93
N ALA A 158 4.93 -7.84 -5.48
CA ALA A 158 4.33 -9.17 -5.37
C ALA A 158 4.28 -9.68 -3.92
N LEU A 159 5.32 -9.42 -3.12
CA LEU A 159 5.35 -9.78 -1.70
C LEU A 159 4.36 -8.98 -0.87
N PHE A 160 4.19 -7.67 -1.14
CA PHE A 160 3.18 -6.86 -0.50
C PHE A 160 1.78 -7.35 -0.84
N TYR A 161 1.49 -7.63 -2.11
CA TYR A 161 0.19 -8.17 -2.52
C TYR A 161 -0.13 -9.51 -1.82
N PHE A 162 0.84 -10.41 -1.74
CA PHE A 162 0.67 -11.66 -0.98
C PHE A 162 0.37 -11.40 0.51
N ARG A 163 1.12 -10.47 1.13
CA ARG A 163 0.94 -10.12 2.55
C ARG A 163 -0.43 -9.50 2.81
N GLU A 164 -0.91 -8.62 1.93
CA GLU A 164 -2.23 -8.02 1.97
C GLU A 164 -3.34 -9.08 1.90
N ALA A 165 -3.28 -9.94 0.88
CA ALA A 165 -4.25 -11.02 0.71
C ALA A 165 -4.30 -11.93 1.94
N LYS A 166 -3.15 -12.24 2.53
CA LYS A 166 -3.08 -12.99 3.78
C LYS A 166 -3.72 -12.23 4.95
N CYS A 167 -3.49 -10.92 5.07
CA CYS A 167 -4.12 -10.10 6.10
C CYS A 167 -5.64 -10.07 5.94
N MET A 168 -6.13 -9.84 4.75
CA MET A 168 -7.56 -9.79 4.47
C MET A 168 -8.26 -11.13 4.70
N TYR A 169 -7.56 -12.25 4.50
CA TYR A 169 -8.08 -13.58 4.83
C TYR A 169 -8.22 -13.79 6.35
N GLN A 170 -7.42 -13.10 7.16
CA GLN A 170 -7.41 -13.22 8.62
C GLN A 170 -8.38 -12.25 9.32
N ILE A 171 -8.80 -11.21 8.64
CA ILE A 171 -9.81 -10.23 9.10
C ILE A 171 -11.21 -10.74 8.80
#